data_d5c662c5c6a98c9f49ba5e900f1a9650
#
_entry.id   d5c662c5c6a98c9f49ba5e900f1a9650
#
_cell.length_a   1.000
_cell.length_b   1.000
_cell.length_c   1.000
_cell.angle_alpha   90.00
_cell.angle_beta   90.00
_cell.angle_gamma   90.00
#
_symmetry.space_group_name_H-M   'P 1'
#
loop_
_entity.id
_entity.type
_entity.pdbx_description
1 polymer ?
#
loop_
_entity_poly.entity_id
_entity_poly.type
_entity_poly.pdbx_seq_one_letter_code
_entity_poly.pdbx_strand_id
1 'polypeptide(L)'
;MTVQHTQDSQDLTRGSISRHLVRLAVPLVFGNILQEFYNTIDAFVVGRFAGQAEFAAIGVAGTVMNLFLFALVGGCTGFSVLFARAYGKEDMEELRRQELSALVVGLICTAVLMLIGLAGMQPLLSVLQTPVEIRAYTASYLRWIFLSLPAAFLYNLFASLLRASGDTKAALMVLAAAVTANLLLDFLFVAGLSGGIEGAAAATALTQLFSAVVCFIYLRCTHPELTLSRTDCSLSRSQLCTTMRFGLITSLHQCSLYLGKMLVQGAVNTAGTDVISAYTAGTRIEGFANSIGSSGSSATSILTAQNHGAGRRDRVRDIFRCSLCWLIGLGIFSAVIMYIFAPHTIRLLLGSEGNAFGPAVRYLRLVSLFYVFCFAGNTFTGYYSGTGRVMLPFLGAFGHISIRVVLSWLLFPYLGLNAVALATGIGWICANAFWSGMKLRERSVAHFV
;
A
#
# COMPACT_ATOMS: atom_id res chain seq x y z
N MET A 1 -30.61 18.20 13.29
CA MET A 1 -29.59 19.20 12.87
C MET A 1 -28.14 18.65 12.83
N THR A 2 -27.77 17.71 13.67
CA THR A 2 -26.41 17.11 13.70
C THR A 2 -26.05 16.20 12.50
N VAL A 3 -27.03 15.51 11.90
CA VAL A 3 -26.81 14.59 10.77
C VAL A 3 -26.57 15.35 9.45
N GLN A 4 -27.23 16.49 9.23
CA GLN A 4 -26.98 17.30 8.03
C GLN A 4 -25.60 17.97 8.02
N HIS A 5 -25.08 18.40 9.19
CA HIS A 5 -23.75 19.00 9.29
C HIS A 5 -22.62 18.01 9.04
N THR A 6 -22.81 16.72 9.31
CA THR A 6 -21.81 15.67 9.00
C THR A 6 -21.80 15.32 7.52
N GLN A 7 -22.93 15.30 6.83
CA GLN A 7 -23.01 15.07 5.37
C GLN A 7 -22.38 16.18 4.55
N ASP A 8 -22.63 17.47 4.88
CA ASP A 8 -21.98 18.61 4.19
C ASP A 8 -20.46 18.63 4.34
N SER A 9 -19.94 18.09 5.44
CA SER A 9 -18.49 18.02 5.69
C SER A 9 -17.77 16.92 4.90
N GLN A 10 -18.48 15.93 4.37
CA GLN A 10 -17.94 14.78 3.63
C GLN A 10 -18.10 14.90 2.10
N ASP A 11 -18.89 15.87 1.61
CA ASP A 11 -19.03 16.12 0.17
C ASP A 11 -17.72 16.65 -0.44
N LEU A 12 -16.98 15.75 -1.10
CA LEU A 12 -15.71 16.09 -1.77
C LEU A 12 -15.92 16.72 -3.15
N THR A 13 -17.16 16.82 -3.60
CA THR A 13 -17.49 17.41 -4.90
C THR A 13 -17.60 18.93 -4.86
N ARG A 14 -17.65 19.54 -3.66
CA ARG A 14 -17.75 20.99 -3.43
C ARG A 14 -16.60 21.51 -2.58
N GLY A 15 -16.43 22.83 -2.49
CA GLY A 15 -15.43 23.46 -1.64
C GLY A 15 -13.98 23.40 -2.17
N SER A 16 -13.00 23.66 -1.29
CA SER A 16 -11.58 23.78 -1.65
C SER A 16 -10.92 22.41 -1.86
N ILE A 17 -10.36 22.21 -3.05
CA ILE A 17 -9.63 20.99 -3.43
C ILE A 17 -8.44 20.74 -2.50
N SER A 18 -7.62 21.76 -2.22
CA SER A 18 -6.47 21.65 -1.32
C SER A 18 -6.86 21.18 0.08
N ARG A 19 -7.96 21.74 0.63
CA ARG A 19 -8.46 21.34 1.96
C ARG A 19 -8.89 19.87 1.97
N HIS A 20 -9.60 19.42 0.94
CA HIS A 20 -10.02 18.03 0.82
C HIS A 20 -8.82 17.09 0.65
N LEU A 21 -7.84 17.47 -0.19
CA LEU A 21 -6.64 16.68 -0.40
C LEU A 21 -5.87 16.47 0.92
N VAL A 22 -5.63 17.54 1.68
CA VAL A 22 -4.94 17.46 2.97
C VAL A 22 -5.75 16.66 3.99
N ARG A 23 -7.07 16.90 4.06
CA ARG A 23 -7.97 16.18 4.98
C ARG A 23 -7.98 14.67 4.73
N LEU A 24 -7.91 14.24 3.47
CA LEU A 24 -7.83 12.83 3.09
C LEU A 24 -6.41 12.27 3.30
N ALA A 25 -5.38 13.01 2.88
CA ALA A 25 -4.01 12.52 2.89
C ALA A 25 -3.43 12.37 4.31
N VAL A 26 -3.70 13.32 5.21
CA VAL A 26 -3.11 13.31 6.57
C VAL A 26 -3.45 12.03 7.35
N PRO A 27 -4.71 11.60 7.48
CA PRO A 27 -5.01 10.33 8.16
C PRO A 27 -4.39 9.11 7.46
N LEU A 28 -4.26 9.11 6.12
CA LEU A 28 -3.63 8.03 5.37
C LEU A 28 -2.12 7.96 5.63
N VAL A 29 -1.44 9.12 5.76
CA VAL A 29 -0.01 9.18 6.14
C VAL A 29 0.19 8.61 7.53
N PHE A 30 -0.61 9.04 8.51
CA PHE A 30 -0.54 8.49 9.86
C PHE A 30 -0.84 7.00 9.89
N GLY A 31 -1.82 6.53 9.11
CA GLY A 31 -2.11 5.10 8.99
C GLY A 31 -0.94 4.29 8.45
N ASN A 32 -0.29 4.76 7.39
CA ASN A 32 0.88 4.09 6.82
C ASN A 32 2.07 4.08 7.79
N ILE A 33 2.32 5.18 8.49
CA ILE A 33 3.37 5.28 9.52
C ILE A 33 3.06 4.31 10.68
N LEU A 34 1.82 4.28 11.14
CA LEU A 34 1.39 3.38 12.21
C LEU A 34 1.56 1.91 11.81
N GLN A 35 1.30 1.57 10.53
CA GLN A 35 1.52 0.22 10.00
C GLN A 35 3.01 -0.17 9.99
N GLU A 36 3.92 0.77 9.70
CA GLU A 36 5.37 0.52 9.77
C GLU A 36 5.84 0.30 11.23
N PHE A 37 5.30 1.08 12.16
CA PHE A 37 5.55 0.86 13.60
C PHE A 37 5.03 -0.50 14.07
N TYR A 38 3.82 -0.88 13.67
CA TYR A 38 3.23 -2.18 13.96
C TYR A 38 4.16 -3.33 13.55
N ASN A 39 4.59 -3.36 12.28
CA ASN A 39 5.47 -4.41 11.78
C ASN A 39 6.82 -4.48 12.54
N THR A 40 7.30 -3.33 13.01
CA THR A 40 8.56 -3.23 13.75
C THR A 40 8.41 -3.78 15.18
N ILE A 41 7.29 -3.46 15.85
CA ILE A 41 7.02 -3.89 17.23
C ILE A 41 6.75 -5.39 17.27
N ASP A 42 5.95 -5.93 16.34
CA ASP A 42 5.69 -7.36 16.21
C ASP A 42 7.01 -8.16 16.12
N ALA A 43 7.88 -7.75 15.20
CA ALA A 43 9.20 -8.37 15.06
C ALA A 43 10.06 -8.24 16.34
N PHE A 44 9.98 -7.10 17.03
CA PHE A 44 10.72 -6.89 18.30
C PHE A 44 10.23 -7.81 19.42
N VAL A 45 8.91 -7.95 19.58
CA VAL A 45 8.32 -8.81 20.63
C VAL A 45 8.76 -10.25 20.42
N VAL A 46 8.64 -10.76 19.18
CA VAL A 46 9.08 -12.13 18.90
C VAL A 46 10.59 -12.30 19.07
N GLY A 47 11.40 -11.36 18.57
CA GLY A 47 12.86 -11.43 18.72
C GLY A 47 13.32 -11.42 20.18
N ARG A 48 12.58 -10.73 21.06
CA ARG A 48 12.91 -10.61 22.48
C ARG A 48 12.45 -11.79 23.33
N PHE A 49 11.29 -12.37 23.03
CA PHE A 49 10.62 -13.34 23.91
C PHE A 49 10.57 -14.77 23.33
N ALA A 50 10.60 -14.94 22.00
CA ALA A 50 10.52 -16.25 21.37
C ALA A 50 11.90 -16.84 21.00
N GLY A 51 12.88 -15.99 20.65
CA GLY A 51 14.24 -16.42 20.37
C GLY A 51 14.72 -16.20 18.93
N GLN A 52 16.03 -16.45 18.69
CA GLN A 52 16.66 -16.12 17.40
C GLN A 52 16.13 -16.94 16.21
N ALA A 53 15.85 -18.22 16.40
CA ALA A 53 15.34 -19.09 15.33
C ALA A 53 13.93 -18.65 14.89
N GLU A 54 13.06 -18.33 15.82
CA GLU A 54 11.70 -17.86 15.55
C GLU A 54 11.71 -16.46 14.95
N PHE A 55 12.58 -15.57 15.39
CA PHE A 55 12.79 -14.26 14.77
C PHE A 55 13.25 -14.36 13.32
N ALA A 56 14.20 -15.27 13.03
CA ALA A 56 14.63 -15.53 11.66
C ALA A 56 13.49 -16.10 10.80
N ALA A 57 12.66 -16.97 11.38
CA ALA A 57 11.49 -17.54 10.72
C ALA A 57 10.47 -16.46 10.31
N ILE A 58 10.20 -15.47 11.16
CA ILE A 58 9.33 -14.31 10.82
C ILE A 58 9.92 -13.50 9.67
N GLY A 59 11.23 -13.34 9.61
CA GLY A 59 11.87 -12.65 8.49
C GLY A 59 11.58 -13.29 7.13
N VAL A 60 11.69 -14.62 7.06
CA VAL A 60 11.35 -15.40 5.86
C VAL A 60 9.85 -15.37 5.60
N ALA A 61 9.04 -15.63 6.63
CA ALA A 61 7.58 -15.63 6.52
C ALA A 61 7.05 -14.26 6.07
N GLY A 62 7.62 -13.16 6.57
CA GLY A 62 7.25 -11.79 6.22
C GLY A 62 7.38 -11.50 4.72
N THR A 63 8.38 -12.08 4.07
CA THR A 63 8.56 -11.94 2.61
C THR A 63 7.39 -12.55 1.85
N VAL A 64 6.97 -13.75 2.24
CA VAL A 64 5.82 -14.45 1.63
C VAL A 64 4.52 -13.74 1.97
N MET A 65 4.30 -13.45 3.25
CA MET A 65 3.11 -12.77 3.76
C MET A 65 2.87 -11.44 3.00
N ASN A 66 3.90 -10.63 2.85
CA ASN A 66 3.79 -9.34 2.17
C ASN A 66 3.32 -9.49 0.72
N LEU A 67 3.78 -10.51 -0.02
CA LEU A 67 3.32 -10.73 -1.40
C LEU A 67 1.81 -10.97 -1.45
N PHE A 68 1.28 -11.83 -0.55
CA PHE A 68 -0.15 -12.12 -0.47
C PHE A 68 -0.96 -10.90 0.02
N LEU A 69 -0.45 -10.17 1.01
CA LEU A 69 -1.09 -8.94 1.51
C LEU A 69 -1.12 -7.84 0.45
N PHE A 70 -0.04 -7.63 -0.31
CA PHE A 70 -0.03 -6.65 -1.40
C PHE A 70 -1.01 -7.01 -2.52
N ALA A 71 -1.19 -8.30 -2.83
CA ALA A 71 -2.22 -8.73 -3.76
C ALA A 71 -3.62 -8.37 -3.25
N LEU A 72 -3.91 -8.65 -1.97
CA LEU A 72 -5.19 -8.39 -1.33
C LEU A 72 -5.47 -6.89 -1.22
N VAL A 73 -4.54 -6.12 -0.65
CA VAL A 73 -4.67 -4.66 -0.48
C VAL A 73 -4.77 -3.97 -1.83
N GLY A 74 -4.01 -4.43 -2.83
CA GLY A 74 -4.11 -3.97 -4.21
C GLY A 74 -5.52 -4.14 -4.76
N GLY A 75 -6.13 -5.31 -4.59
CA GLY A 75 -7.51 -5.58 -4.99
C GLY A 75 -8.52 -4.62 -4.35
N CYS A 76 -8.42 -4.45 -3.04
CA CYS A 76 -9.27 -3.52 -2.29
C CYS A 76 -9.08 -2.05 -2.72
N THR A 77 -7.86 -1.66 -3.13
CA THR A 77 -7.61 -0.33 -3.71
C THR A 77 -8.38 -0.12 -5.01
N GLY A 78 -8.45 -1.14 -5.87
CA GLY A 78 -9.26 -1.10 -7.08
C GLY A 78 -10.77 -0.97 -6.79
N PHE A 79 -11.26 -1.69 -5.78
CA PHE A 79 -12.66 -1.61 -5.34
C PHE A 79 -12.98 -0.22 -4.77
N SER A 80 -12.06 0.39 -4.01
CA SER A 80 -12.22 1.74 -3.48
C SER A 80 -12.50 2.79 -4.56
N VAL A 81 -11.91 2.65 -5.75
CA VAL A 81 -12.17 3.54 -6.89
C VAL A 81 -13.61 3.40 -7.38
N LEU A 82 -14.12 2.16 -7.47
CA LEU A 82 -15.50 1.90 -7.88
C LEU A 82 -16.50 2.46 -6.86
N PHE A 83 -16.24 2.26 -5.57
CA PHE A 83 -17.06 2.81 -4.49
C PHE A 83 -17.06 4.34 -4.49
N ALA A 84 -15.88 4.97 -4.58
CA ALA A 84 -15.77 6.43 -4.62
C ALA A 84 -16.50 7.03 -5.82
N ARG A 85 -16.49 6.34 -6.98
CA ARG A 85 -17.19 6.77 -8.17
C ARG A 85 -18.72 6.68 -7.99
N ALA A 86 -19.23 5.58 -7.44
CA ALA A 86 -20.65 5.40 -7.17
C ALA A 86 -21.13 6.41 -6.11
N TYR A 87 -20.35 6.61 -5.05
CA TYR A 87 -20.61 7.60 -4.01
C TYR A 87 -20.70 9.03 -4.58
N GLY A 88 -19.76 9.39 -5.47
CA GLY A 88 -19.77 10.70 -6.11
C GLY A 88 -20.94 10.93 -7.09
N LYS A 89 -21.55 9.86 -7.62
CA LYS A 89 -22.80 9.93 -8.38
C LYS A 89 -24.04 10.12 -7.50
N GLU A 90 -23.90 9.99 -6.17
CA GLU A 90 -25.02 9.90 -5.23
C GLU A 90 -25.93 8.69 -5.48
N ASP A 91 -25.43 7.67 -6.20
CA ASP A 91 -26.14 6.44 -6.53
C ASP A 91 -25.81 5.34 -5.50
N MET A 92 -26.57 5.36 -4.40
CA MET A 92 -26.35 4.40 -3.30
C MET A 92 -26.75 2.97 -3.68
N GLU A 93 -27.62 2.80 -4.67
CA GLU A 93 -27.98 1.48 -5.20
C GLU A 93 -26.80 0.90 -6.00
N GLU A 94 -26.19 1.69 -6.91
CA GLU A 94 -24.98 1.29 -7.61
C GLU A 94 -23.86 0.97 -6.61
N LEU A 95 -23.67 1.78 -5.56
CA LEU A 95 -22.65 1.58 -4.54
C LEU A 95 -22.81 0.24 -3.82
N ARG A 96 -24.03 -0.07 -3.33
CA ARG A 96 -24.32 -1.35 -2.66
C ARG A 96 -24.14 -2.55 -3.58
N ARG A 97 -24.55 -2.44 -4.85
CA ARG A 97 -24.27 -3.50 -5.85
C ARG A 97 -22.78 -3.69 -6.10
N GLN A 98 -21.98 -2.61 -6.12
CA GLN A 98 -20.54 -2.67 -6.24
C GLN A 98 -19.91 -3.28 -4.97
N GLU A 99 -20.41 -2.97 -3.77
CA GLU A 99 -19.97 -3.58 -2.53
C GLU A 99 -20.23 -5.10 -2.53
N LEU A 100 -21.45 -5.54 -2.91
CA LEU A 100 -21.77 -6.96 -3.03
C LEU A 100 -20.87 -7.67 -4.04
N SER A 101 -20.64 -7.04 -5.20
CA SER A 101 -19.75 -7.58 -6.23
C SER A 101 -18.31 -7.69 -5.74
N ALA A 102 -17.82 -6.69 -5.00
CA ALA A 102 -16.49 -6.68 -4.42
C ALA A 102 -16.35 -7.74 -3.30
N LEU A 103 -17.40 -7.91 -2.49
CA LEU A 103 -17.43 -8.94 -1.45
C LEU A 103 -17.35 -10.35 -2.05
N VAL A 104 -18.16 -10.64 -3.06
CA VAL A 104 -18.18 -11.96 -3.72
C VAL A 104 -16.86 -12.22 -4.45
N VAL A 105 -16.44 -11.32 -5.34
CA VAL A 105 -15.19 -11.45 -6.09
C VAL A 105 -14.00 -11.55 -5.14
N GLY A 106 -13.94 -10.67 -4.15
CA GLY A 106 -12.84 -10.62 -3.20
C GLY A 106 -12.75 -11.84 -2.30
N LEU A 107 -13.88 -12.36 -1.79
CA LEU A 107 -13.89 -13.60 -1.00
C LEU A 107 -13.44 -14.79 -1.83
N ILE A 108 -13.90 -14.93 -3.08
CA ILE A 108 -13.47 -16.00 -3.98
C ILE A 108 -11.95 -15.89 -4.24
N CYS A 109 -11.46 -14.70 -4.63
CA CYS A 109 -10.03 -14.52 -4.86
C CYS A 109 -9.19 -14.76 -3.61
N THR A 110 -9.67 -14.31 -2.44
CA THR A 110 -8.98 -14.53 -1.17
C THR A 110 -8.96 -16.01 -0.77
N ALA A 111 -10.08 -16.73 -0.97
CA ALA A 111 -10.13 -18.17 -0.75
C ALA A 111 -9.15 -18.93 -1.67
N VAL A 112 -9.07 -18.54 -2.94
CA VAL A 112 -8.10 -19.10 -3.89
C VAL A 112 -6.67 -18.81 -3.44
N LEU A 113 -6.35 -17.57 -3.04
CA LEU A 113 -5.04 -17.22 -2.51
C LEU A 113 -4.70 -18.01 -1.24
N MET A 114 -5.65 -18.15 -0.32
CA MET A 114 -5.50 -18.95 0.90
C MET A 114 -5.18 -20.41 0.55
N LEU A 115 -5.95 -21.02 -0.35
CA LEU A 115 -5.73 -22.41 -0.77
C LEU A 115 -4.38 -22.60 -1.47
N ILE A 116 -4.00 -21.67 -2.37
CA ILE A 116 -2.68 -21.69 -3.03
C ILE A 116 -1.57 -21.56 -1.99
N GLY A 117 -1.71 -20.66 -1.01
CA GLY A 117 -0.73 -20.46 0.07
C GLY A 117 -0.58 -21.72 0.93
N LEU A 118 -1.70 -22.34 1.35
CA LEU A 118 -1.68 -23.54 2.20
C LEU A 118 -1.14 -24.76 1.44
N ALA A 119 -1.61 -25.00 0.20
CA ALA A 119 -1.17 -26.13 -0.61
C ALA A 119 0.27 -25.97 -1.13
N GLY A 120 0.64 -24.73 -1.51
CA GLY A 120 1.95 -24.39 -2.06
C GLY A 120 3.02 -24.07 -1.01
N MET A 121 2.71 -24.12 0.28
CA MET A 121 3.62 -23.67 1.35
C MET A 121 4.96 -24.40 1.34
N GLN A 122 4.98 -25.75 1.26
CA GLN A 122 6.22 -26.51 1.28
C GLN A 122 7.09 -26.31 0.02
N PRO A 123 6.55 -26.34 -1.20
CA PRO A 123 7.26 -25.95 -2.40
C PRO A 123 7.83 -24.52 -2.31
N LEU A 124 7.05 -23.58 -1.80
CA LEU A 124 7.46 -22.16 -1.67
C LEU A 124 8.66 -22.01 -0.73
N LEU A 125 8.62 -22.64 0.45
CA LEU A 125 9.74 -22.63 1.41
C LEU A 125 10.99 -23.30 0.83
N SER A 126 10.83 -24.32 -0.03
CA SER A 126 11.93 -24.97 -0.73
C SER A 126 12.55 -24.05 -1.78
N VAL A 127 11.74 -23.36 -2.58
CA VAL A 127 12.23 -22.37 -3.57
C VAL A 127 12.96 -21.22 -2.89
N LEU A 128 12.49 -20.79 -1.71
CA LEU A 128 13.14 -19.76 -0.91
C LEU A 128 14.39 -20.26 -0.17
N GLN A 129 14.76 -21.53 -0.34
CA GLN A 129 15.90 -22.16 0.32
C GLN A 129 15.88 -21.95 1.84
N THR A 130 14.69 -22.02 2.46
CA THR A 130 14.52 -21.83 3.90
C THR A 130 15.29 -22.91 4.66
N PRO A 131 16.19 -22.52 5.59
CA PRO A 131 16.96 -23.45 6.41
C PRO A 131 16.06 -24.45 7.16
N VAL A 132 16.51 -25.69 7.28
CA VAL A 132 15.72 -26.78 7.88
C VAL A 132 15.33 -26.46 9.32
N GLU A 133 16.24 -25.80 10.06
CA GLU A 133 16.08 -25.44 11.48
C GLU A 133 14.90 -24.51 11.73
N ILE A 134 14.61 -23.58 10.80
CA ILE A 134 13.53 -22.59 10.95
C ILE A 134 12.30 -22.91 10.11
N ARG A 135 12.36 -23.95 9.25
CA ARG A 135 11.30 -24.26 8.28
C ARG A 135 9.97 -24.59 8.94
N ALA A 136 10.00 -25.34 10.05
CA ALA A 136 8.79 -25.69 10.80
C ALA A 136 8.13 -24.44 11.40
N TYR A 137 8.90 -23.55 12.01
CA TYR A 137 8.43 -22.29 12.56
C TYR A 137 7.82 -21.38 11.48
N THR A 138 8.52 -21.24 10.34
CA THR A 138 8.05 -20.45 9.20
C THR A 138 6.72 -21.00 8.66
N ALA A 139 6.60 -22.33 8.53
CA ALA A 139 5.38 -22.97 8.06
C ALA A 139 4.21 -22.80 9.03
N SER A 140 4.45 -22.92 10.34
CA SER A 140 3.42 -22.72 11.36
C SER A 140 2.91 -21.27 11.33
N TYR A 141 3.79 -20.27 11.29
CA TYR A 141 3.42 -18.86 11.18
C TYR A 141 2.59 -18.59 9.92
N LEU A 142 3.08 -19.03 8.75
CA LEU A 142 2.39 -18.81 7.48
C LEU A 142 1.00 -19.47 7.43
N ARG A 143 0.82 -20.62 8.09
CA ARG A 143 -0.48 -21.27 8.17
C ARG A 143 -1.54 -20.37 8.82
N TRP A 144 -1.22 -19.78 9.96
CA TRP A 144 -2.10 -18.82 10.64
C TRP A 144 -2.38 -17.58 9.76
N ILE A 145 -1.33 -17.03 9.11
CA ILE A 145 -1.48 -15.89 8.22
C ILE A 145 -2.40 -16.20 7.04
N PHE A 146 -2.22 -17.36 6.37
CA PHE A 146 -3.10 -17.73 5.26
C PHE A 146 -4.55 -17.95 5.72
N LEU A 147 -4.77 -18.55 6.88
CA LEU A 147 -6.11 -18.69 7.44
C LEU A 147 -6.75 -17.34 7.82
N SER A 148 -5.97 -16.33 8.13
CA SER A 148 -6.46 -14.99 8.46
C SER A 148 -6.76 -14.13 7.23
N LEU A 149 -6.36 -14.52 6.00
CA LEU A 149 -6.57 -13.73 4.79
C LEU A 149 -8.03 -13.30 4.55
N PRO A 150 -9.06 -14.14 4.80
CA PRO A 150 -10.45 -13.69 4.67
C PRO A 150 -10.81 -12.55 5.62
N ALA A 151 -10.34 -12.59 6.87
CA ALA A 151 -10.54 -11.52 7.83
C ALA A 151 -9.79 -10.24 7.43
N ALA A 152 -8.55 -10.38 6.97
CA ALA A 152 -7.77 -9.27 6.44
C ALA A 152 -8.43 -8.64 5.20
N PHE A 153 -9.02 -9.46 4.32
CA PHE A 153 -9.79 -8.98 3.18
C PHE A 153 -11.00 -8.15 3.62
N LEU A 154 -11.82 -8.69 4.52
CA LEU A 154 -13.02 -7.99 5.00
C LEU A 154 -12.68 -6.65 5.65
N TYR A 155 -11.64 -6.61 6.50
CA TYR A 155 -11.14 -5.36 7.06
C TYR A 155 -10.76 -4.36 5.97
N ASN A 156 -9.95 -4.76 4.98
CA ASN A 156 -9.51 -3.87 3.92
C ASN A 156 -10.64 -3.43 2.99
N LEU A 157 -11.64 -4.29 2.75
CA LEU A 157 -12.85 -3.95 1.99
C LEU A 157 -13.65 -2.84 2.69
N PHE A 158 -13.96 -3.02 3.98
CA PHE A 158 -14.73 -2.05 4.75
C PHE A 158 -13.95 -0.75 4.96
N ALA A 159 -12.65 -0.83 5.23
CA ALA A 159 -11.79 0.36 5.28
C ALA A 159 -11.73 1.09 3.92
N SER A 160 -11.80 0.37 2.80
CA SER A 160 -11.87 0.97 1.47
C SER A 160 -13.19 1.68 1.21
N LEU A 161 -14.29 1.16 1.74
CA LEU A 161 -15.61 1.80 1.68
C LEU A 161 -15.62 3.11 2.49
N LEU A 162 -15.09 3.10 3.73
CA LEU A 162 -14.91 4.32 4.54
C LEU A 162 -14.05 5.36 3.82
N ARG A 163 -12.92 4.95 3.26
CA ARG A 163 -12.06 5.87 2.50
C ARG A 163 -12.76 6.43 1.27
N ALA A 164 -13.55 5.61 0.57
CA ALA A 164 -14.29 6.01 -0.62
C ALA A 164 -15.37 7.05 -0.32
N SER A 165 -16.02 7.00 0.86
CA SER A 165 -16.97 8.01 1.33
C SER A 165 -16.30 9.29 1.83
N GLY A 166 -14.97 9.30 2.00
CA GLY A 166 -14.20 10.44 2.53
C GLY A 166 -13.90 10.35 4.04
N ASP A 167 -14.37 9.31 4.73
CA ASP A 167 -14.11 9.11 6.17
C ASP A 167 -12.80 8.35 6.42
N THR A 168 -11.69 8.98 6.02
CA THR A 168 -10.35 8.43 6.25
C THR A 168 -9.93 8.44 7.72
N LYS A 169 -10.56 9.28 8.54
CA LYS A 169 -10.30 9.33 9.99
C LYS A 169 -10.82 8.09 10.70
N ALA A 170 -12.01 7.62 10.36
CA ALA A 170 -12.55 6.39 10.91
C ALA A 170 -11.66 5.18 10.56
N ALA A 171 -11.22 5.07 9.30
CA ALA A 171 -10.30 4.03 8.89
C ALA A 171 -8.98 4.07 9.70
N LEU A 172 -8.45 5.26 10.01
CA LEU A 172 -7.28 5.42 10.87
C LEU A 172 -7.57 5.00 12.31
N MET A 173 -8.72 5.38 12.88
CA MET A 173 -9.08 5.01 14.26
C MET A 173 -9.22 3.49 14.42
N VAL A 174 -9.86 2.82 13.47
CA VAL A 174 -9.97 1.36 13.46
C VAL A 174 -8.57 0.72 13.38
N LEU A 175 -7.70 1.24 12.52
CA LEU A 175 -6.31 0.76 12.43
C LEU A 175 -5.54 0.97 13.75
N ALA A 176 -5.69 2.13 14.40
CA ALA A 176 -5.04 2.40 15.68
C ALA A 176 -5.52 1.45 16.78
N ALA A 177 -6.83 1.19 16.84
CA ALA A 177 -7.38 0.20 17.75
C ALA A 177 -6.86 -1.22 17.46
N ALA A 178 -6.76 -1.59 16.19
CA ALA A 178 -6.20 -2.87 15.74
C ALA A 178 -4.73 -3.03 16.15
N VAL A 179 -3.89 -2.03 15.91
CA VAL A 179 -2.47 -2.05 16.31
C VAL A 179 -2.32 -2.18 17.82
N THR A 180 -3.12 -1.46 18.58
CA THR A 180 -3.12 -1.56 20.06
C THR A 180 -3.55 -2.96 20.51
N ALA A 181 -4.63 -3.50 19.93
CA ALA A 181 -5.11 -4.83 20.26
C ALA A 181 -4.07 -5.91 19.93
N ASN A 182 -3.43 -5.81 18.74
CA ASN A 182 -2.37 -6.74 18.36
C ASN A 182 -1.20 -6.70 19.34
N LEU A 183 -0.71 -5.51 19.68
CA LEU A 183 0.38 -5.36 20.64
C LEU A 183 0.07 -6.02 21.99
N LEU A 184 -1.15 -5.84 22.49
CA LEU A 184 -1.59 -6.48 23.74
C LEU A 184 -1.67 -8.01 23.60
N LEU A 185 -2.17 -8.50 22.47
CA LEU A 185 -2.24 -9.94 22.19
C LEU A 185 -0.85 -10.56 21.98
N ASP A 186 0.07 -9.85 21.34
CA ASP A 186 1.47 -10.30 21.20
C ASP A 186 2.15 -10.45 22.56
N PHE A 187 2.03 -9.45 23.44
CA PHE A 187 2.55 -9.59 24.80
C PHE A 187 1.88 -10.72 25.57
N LEU A 188 0.58 -10.89 25.44
CA LEU A 188 -0.14 -11.96 26.11
C LEU A 188 0.27 -13.34 25.60
N PHE A 189 0.28 -13.55 24.28
CA PHE A 189 0.50 -14.87 23.68
C PHE A 189 1.97 -15.25 23.59
N VAL A 190 2.84 -14.30 23.27
CA VAL A 190 4.28 -14.56 23.11
C VAL A 190 4.99 -14.52 24.46
N ALA A 191 4.81 -13.46 25.24
CA ALA A 191 5.52 -13.30 26.52
C ALA A 191 4.79 -13.96 27.68
N GLY A 192 3.44 -13.79 27.78
CA GLY A 192 2.65 -14.30 28.93
C GLY A 192 2.40 -15.81 28.86
N LEU A 193 2.00 -16.32 27.70
CA LEU A 193 1.69 -17.74 27.50
C LEU A 193 2.84 -18.55 26.89
N SER A 194 3.98 -17.92 26.61
CA SER A 194 5.15 -18.55 25.97
C SER A 194 4.83 -19.28 24.68
N GLY A 195 3.85 -18.74 23.90
CA GLY A 195 3.36 -19.33 22.67
C GLY A 195 4.29 -19.15 21.45
N GLY A 196 5.45 -18.51 21.64
CA GLY A 196 6.46 -18.34 20.60
C GLY A 196 5.89 -17.69 19.32
N ILE A 197 6.38 -18.16 18.18
CA ILE A 197 5.98 -17.67 16.85
C ILE A 197 4.49 -17.98 16.54
N GLU A 198 3.94 -19.07 17.05
CA GLU A 198 2.52 -19.40 16.88
C GLU A 198 1.63 -18.41 17.62
N GLY A 199 2.06 -17.99 18.82
CA GLY A 199 1.39 -16.94 19.58
C GLY A 199 1.30 -15.62 18.83
N ALA A 200 2.41 -15.17 18.21
CA ALA A 200 2.43 -13.97 17.38
C ALA A 200 1.52 -14.10 16.15
N ALA A 201 1.56 -15.25 15.47
CA ALA A 201 0.70 -15.50 14.31
C ALA A 201 -0.79 -15.53 14.68
N ALA A 202 -1.15 -16.13 15.83
CA ALA A 202 -2.51 -16.14 16.35
C ALA A 202 -2.97 -14.73 16.74
N ALA A 203 -2.11 -13.94 17.40
CA ALA A 203 -2.38 -12.54 17.72
C ALA A 203 -2.71 -11.73 16.47
N THR A 204 -1.88 -11.86 15.42
CA THR A 204 -2.12 -11.22 14.12
C THR A 204 -3.45 -11.67 13.51
N ALA A 205 -3.75 -12.97 13.48
CA ALA A 205 -5.00 -13.50 12.92
C ALA A 205 -6.23 -12.98 13.67
N LEU A 206 -6.20 -12.99 15.00
CA LEU A 206 -7.29 -12.46 15.83
C LEU A 206 -7.46 -10.95 15.65
N THR A 207 -6.36 -10.22 15.52
CA THR A 207 -6.41 -8.77 15.26
C THR A 207 -7.06 -8.46 13.91
N GLN A 208 -6.77 -9.23 12.86
CA GLN A 208 -7.45 -9.06 11.56
C GLN A 208 -8.96 -9.27 11.68
N LEU A 209 -9.38 -10.30 12.41
CA LEU A 209 -10.80 -10.57 12.66
C LEU A 209 -11.45 -9.44 13.49
N PHE A 210 -10.79 -9.00 14.56
CA PHE A 210 -11.22 -7.87 15.39
C PHE A 210 -11.39 -6.61 14.55
N SER A 211 -10.41 -6.30 13.71
CA SER A 211 -10.44 -5.13 12.82
C SER A 211 -11.61 -5.17 11.84
N ALA A 212 -11.86 -6.34 11.24
CA ALA A 212 -12.99 -6.52 10.32
C ALA A 212 -14.34 -6.31 11.02
N VAL A 213 -14.50 -6.89 12.22
CA VAL A 213 -15.72 -6.75 13.03
C VAL A 213 -15.95 -5.30 13.48
N VAL A 214 -14.93 -4.66 14.02
CA VAL A 214 -15.02 -3.25 14.47
C VAL A 214 -15.33 -2.32 13.30
N CYS A 215 -14.67 -2.51 12.15
CA CYS A 215 -14.91 -1.71 10.96
C CYS A 215 -16.34 -1.90 10.43
N PHE A 216 -16.84 -3.14 10.41
CA PHE A 216 -18.21 -3.45 10.02
C PHE A 216 -19.24 -2.84 10.96
N ILE A 217 -19.04 -2.95 12.29
CA ILE A 217 -19.95 -2.35 13.28
C ILE A 217 -19.96 -0.83 13.12
N TYR A 218 -18.79 -0.21 12.94
CA TYR A 218 -18.68 1.23 12.72
C TYR A 218 -19.47 1.66 11.48
N LEU A 219 -19.29 0.96 10.35
CA LEU A 219 -20.05 1.22 9.11
C LEU A 219 -21.56 1.11 9.35
N ARG A 220 -22.01 0.04 10.01
CA ARG A 220 -23.44 -0.17 10.30
C ARG A 220 -24.06 0.93 11.18
N CYS A 221 -23.30 1.42 12.15
CA CYS A 221 -23.78 2.42 13.10
C CYS A 221 -23.71 3.85 12.56
N THR A 222 -22.66 4.17 11.77
CA THR A 222 -22.38 5.57 11.37
C THR A 222 -22.81 5.85 9.94
N HIS A 223 -22.69 4.84 9.06
CA HIS A 223 -22.98 4.93 7.63
C HIS A 223 -23.90 3.78 7.17
N PRO A 224 -25.13 3.66 7.71
CA PRO A 224 -26.05 2.57 7.34
C PRO A 224 -26.38 2.57 5.85
N GLU A 225 -26.33 3.73 5.20
CA GLU A 225 -26.55 3.90 3.77
C GLU A 225 -25.50 3.22 2.89
N LEU A 226 -24.29 3.01 3.42
CA LEU A 226 -23.18 2.33 2.74
C LEU A 226 -23.21 0.81 2.92
N THR A 227 -24.10 0.27 3.77
CA THR A 227 -24.12 -1.16 4.06
C THR A 227 -25.16 -1.90 3.26
N LEU A 228 -24.85 -3.15 2.89
CA LEU A 228 -25.75 -4.04 2.15
C LEU A 228 -27.11 -4.19 2.84
N SER A 229 -28.19 -4.07 2.08
CA SER A 229 -29.57 -4.39 2.49
C SER A 229 -29.98 -5.74 1.89
N ARG A 230 -30.96 -6.41 2.53
CA ARG A 230 -31.50 -7.69 2.04
C ARG A 230 -32.15 -7.60 0.66
N THR A 231 -32.50 -6.40 0.21
CA THR A 231 -33.14 -6.13 -1.09
C THR A 231 -32.13 -5.97 -2.24
N ASP A 232 -30.83 -5.81 -1.94
CA ASP A 232 -29.80 -5.43 -2.92
C ASP A 232 -29.09 -6.64 -3.59
N CYS A 233 -29.69 -7.82 -3.57
CA CYS A 233 -29.07 -9.10 -3.97
C CYS A 233 -28.93 -9.32 -5.50
N SER A 234 -29.08 -8.30 -6.35
CA SER A 234 -28.92 -8.46 -7.81
C SER A 234 -27.46 -8.36 -8.24
N LEU A 235 -26.82 -9.47 -8.52
CA LEU A 235 -25.49 -9.54 -9.11
C LEU A 235 -25.57 -9.51 -10.64
N SER A 236 -24.97 -8.49 -11.26
CA SER A 236 -24.82 -8.42 -12.72
C SER A 236 -23.45 -9.00 -13.13
N ARG A 237 -23.44 -9.84 -14.17
CA ARG A 237 -22.20 -10.37 -14.76
C ARG A 237 -21.25 -9.23 -15.19
N SER A 238 -21.79 -8.14 -15.73
CA SER A 238 -21.00 -6.98 -16.15
C SER A 238 -20.30 -6.31 -14.97
N GLN A 239 -20.99 -6.17 -13.83
CA GLN A 239 -20.41 -5.60 -12.61
C GLN A 239 -19.34 -6.51 -12.03
N LEU A 240 -19.57 -7.83 -11.96
CA LEU A 240 -18.58 -8.79 -11.51
C LEU A 240 -17.30 -8.73 -12.36
N CYS A 241 -17.45 -8.70 -13.70
CA CYS A 241 -16.29 -8.57 -14.61
C CYS A 241 -15.55 -7.25 -14.41
N THR A 242 -16.26 -6.14 -14.20
CA THR A 242 -15.65 -4.84 -13.96
C THR A 242 -14.89 -4.85 -12.63
N THR A 243 -15.50 -5.34 -11.57
CA THR A 243 -14.90 -5.47 -10.24
C THR A 243 -13.67 -6.36 -10.26
N MET A 244 -13.75 -7.54 -10.91
CA MET A 244 -12.60 -8.43 -11.10
C MET A 244 -11.47 -7.74 -11.86
N ARG A 245 -11.78 -7.04 -12.95
CA ARG A 245 -10.77 -6.32 -13.75
C ARG A 245 -10.06 -5.25 -12.93
N PHE A 246 -10.79 -4.43 -12.18
CA PHE A 246 -10.20 -3.39 -11.33
C PHE A 246 -9.34 -4.01 -10.22
N GLY A 247 -9.88 -4.99 -9.51
CA GLY A 247 -9.17 -5.68 -8.44
C GLY A 247 -7.91 -6.36 -8.94
N LEU A 248 -7.97 -7.11 -10.05
CA LEU A 248 -6.83 -7.83 -10.61
C LEU A 248 -5.72 -6.89 -11.08
N ILE A 249 -6.06 -5.84 -11.84
CA ILE A 249 -5.06 -4.88 -12.35
C ILE A 249 -4.35 -4.16 -11.20
N THR A 250 -5.09 -3.73 -10.18
CA THR A 250 -4.49 -3.04 -9.02
C THR A 250 -3.73 -4.00 -8.11
N SER A 251 -4.13 -5.25 -7.99
CA SER A 251 -3.34 -6.32 -7.33
C SER A 251 -2.03 -6.54 -8.05
N LEU A 252 -2.05 -6.72 -9.38
CA LEU A 252 -0.84 -6.87 -10.19
C LEU A 252 0.08 -5.65 -10.09
N HIS A 253 -0.49 -4.44 -10.03
CA HIS A 253 0.28 -3.23 -9.78
C HIS A 253 1.05 -3.31 -8.46
N GLN A 254 0.38 -3.63 -7.36
CA GLN A 254 1.02 -3.70 -6.03
C GLN A 254 2.01 -4.86 -5.94
N CYS A 255 1.67 -6.02 -6.47
CA CYS A 255 2.59 -7.16 -6.52
C CYS A 255 3.85 -6.84 -7.34
N SER A 256 3.71 -6.15 -8.49
CA SER A 256 4.88 -5.78 -9.31
C SER A 256 5.83 -4.85 -8.57
N LEU A 257 5.30 -3.86 -7.81
CA LEU A 257 6.12 -2.99 -6.96
C LEU A 257 6.92 -3.78 -5.92
N TYR A 258 6.29 -4.76 -5.29
CA TYR A 258 6.95 -5.58 -4.27
C TYR A 258 7.99 -6.52 -4.88
N LEU A 259 7.64 -7.24 -5.93
CA LEU A 259 8.57 -8.12 -6.67
C LEU A 259 9.78 -7.34 -7.20
N GLY A 260 9.56 -6.12 -7.70
CA GLY A 260 10.65 -5.26 -8.14
C GLY A 260 11.63 -4.91 -7.03
N LYS A 261 11.14 -4.65 -5.82
CA LYS A 261 12.00 -4.44 -4.63
C LYS A 261 12.84 -5.68 -4.32
N MET A 262 12.21 -6.86 -4.37
CA MET A 262 12.92 -8.14 -4.11
C MET A 262 14.00 -8.41 -5.16
N LEU A 263 13.73 -8.16 -6.44
CA LEU A 263 14.70 -8.37 -7.52
C LEU A 263 15.91 -7.42 -7.41
N VAL A 264 15.68 -6.17 -7.02
CA VAL A 264 16.76 -5.22 -6.75
C VAL A 264 17.56 -5.63 -5.50
N GLN A 265 16.89 -6.11 -4.43
CA GLN A 265 17.55 -6.66 -3.26
C GLN A 265 18.47 -7.82 -3.65
N GLY A 266 18.08 -8.66 -4.61
CA GLY A 266 18.91 -9.73 -5.15
C GLY A 266 20.25 -9.22 -5.69
N ALA A 267 20.25 -8.12 -6.46
CA ALA A 267 21.48 -7.49 -6.95
C ALA A 267 22.36 -6.96 -5.79
N VAL A 268 21.73 -6.33 -4.80
CA VAL A 268 22.45 -5.79 -3.63
C VAL A 268 23.09 -6.91 -2.79
N ASN A 269 22.44 -8.05 -2.66
CA ASN A 269 22.92 -9.19 -1.89
C ASN A 269 24.23 -9.78 -2.42
N THR A 270 24.58 -9.54 -3.69
CA THR A 270 25.85 -9.99 -4.28
C THR A 270 27.08 -9.21 -3.77
N ALA A 271 26.87 -8.06 -3.10
CA ALA A 271 27.95 -7.13 -2.73
C ALA A 271 28.43 -7.23 -1.27
N GLY A 272 27.94 -8.20 -0.52
CA GLY A 272 28.35 -8.44 0.86
C GLY A 272 27.57 -7.62 1.90
N THR A 273 27.83 -7.93 3.18
CA THR A 273 27.02 -7.49 4.32
C THR A 273 27.00 -5.98 4.54
N ASP A 274 28.11 -5.29 4.30
CA ASP A 274 28.20 -3.83 4.48
C ASP A 274 27.27 -3.09 3.50
N VAL A 275 27.22 -3.54 2.23
CA VAL A 275 26.36 -2.94 1.21
C VAL A 275 24.90 -3.29 1.45
N ILE A 276 24.59 -4.50 1.90
CA ILE A 276 23.24 -4.89 2.30
C ILE A 276 22.75 -4.01 3.46
N SER A 277 23.59 -3.80 4.48
CA SER A 277 23.27 -2.94 5.62
C SER A 277 23.05 -1.48 5.19
N ALA A 278 23.90 -0.98 4.29
CA ALA A 278 23.77 0.36 3.72
C ALA A 278 22.46 0.55 2.96
N TYR A 279 22.11 -0.41 2.10
CA TYR A 279 20.86 -0.39 1.33
C TYR A 279 19.64 -0.49 2.25
N THR A 280 19.67 -1.39 3.23
CA THR A 280 18.59 -1.57 4.19
C THR A 280 18.33 -0.29 4.97
N ALA A 281 19.37 0.38 5.47
CA ALA A 281 19.24 1.66 6.16
C ALA A 281 18.64 2.74 5.24
N GLY A 282 19.11 2.85 4.00
CA GLY A 282 18.57 3.79 3.01
C GLY A 282 17.10 3.55 2.71
N THR A 283 16.72 2.31 2.43
CA THR A 283 15.33 1.96 2.08
C THR A 283 14.34 2.12 3.24
N ARG A 284 14.79 2.02 4.50
CA ARG A 284 13.95 2.35 5.67
C ARG A 284 13.55 3.83 5.68
N ILE A 285 14.49 4.72 5.37
CA ILE A 285 14.20 6.17 5.28
C ILE A 285 13.30 6.46 4.07
N GLU A 286 13.58 5.85 2.92
CA GLU A 286 12.73 5.93 1.74
C GLU A 286 11.28 5.47 2.02
N GLY A 287 11.08 4.49 2.88
CA GLY A 287 9.77 3.99 3.29
C GLY A 287 8.86 5.09 3.83
N PHE A 288 9.40 5.96 4.69
CA PHE A 288 8.63 7.10 5.23
C PHE A 288 8.25 8.11 4.14
N ALA A 289 9.18 8.48 3.25
CA ALA A 289 8.89 9.39 2.15
C ALA A 289 7.87 8.77 1.17
N ASN A 290 8.01 7.48 0.85
CA ASN A 290 7.05 6.74 0.02
C ASN A 290 5.65 6.68 0.65
N SER A 291 5.55 6.57 1.98
CA SER A 291 4.26 6.58 2.70
C SER A 291 3.52 7.91 2.50
N ILE A 292 4.24 9.04 2.50
CA ILE A 292 3.65 10.36 2.21
C ILE A 292 3.17 10.41 0.75
N GLY A 293 4.00 10.01 -0.21
CA GLY A 293 3.67 10.02 -1.64
C GLY A 293 2.47 9.13 -1.98
N SER A 294 2.44 7.90 -1.46
CA SER A 294 1.35 6.94 -1.69
C SER A 294 0.03 7.38 -1.05
N SER A 295 0.08 8.01 0.11
CA SER A 295 -1.10 8.62 0.74
C SER A 295 -1.66 9.76 -0.10
N GLY A 296 -0.80 10.61 -0.66
CA GLY A 296 -1.18 11.65 -1.61
C GLY A 296 -1.80 11.07 -2.89
N SER A 297 -1.25 9.98 -3.42
CA SER A 297 -1.83 9.24 -4.55
C SER A 297 -3.25 8.73 -4.23
N SER A 298 -3.42 8.09 -3.07
CA SER A 298 -4.71 7.57 -2.62
C SER A 298 -5.75 8.67 -2.42
N ALA A 299 -5.37 9.79 -1.78
CA ALA A 299 -6.23 10.96 -1.61
C ALA A 299 -6.63 11.55 -2.97
N THR A 300 -5.67 11.68 -3.90
CA THR A 300 -5.94 12.15 -5.28
C THR A 300 -6.90 11.21 -6.00
N SER A 301 -6.73 9.89 -5.83
CA SER A 301 -7.58 8.88 -6.46
C SER A 301 -9.03 8.98 -5.98
N ILE A 302 -9.26 9.04 -4.67
CA ILE A 302 -10.59 9.15 -4.06
C ILE A 302 -11.28 10.44 -4.52
N LEU A 303 -10.58 11.58 -4.39
CA LEU A 303 -11.10 12.89 -4.77
C LEU A 303 -11.44 12.96 -6.26
N THR A 304 -10.56 12.41 -7.11
CA THR A 304 -10.80 12.31 -8.56
C THR A 304 -11.98 11.40 -8.88
N ALA A 305 -12.07 10.22 -8.24
CA ALA A 305 -13.12 9.24 -8.51
C ALA A 305 -14.51 9.78 -8.16
N GLN A 306 -14.69 10.44 -7.01
CA GLN A 306 -15.95 11.06 -6.63
C GLN A 306 -16.35 12.17 -7.60
N ASN A 307 -15.44 13.08 -7.94
CA ASN A 307 -15.74 14.16 -8.87
C ASN A 307 -15.96 13.67 -10.31
N HIS A 308 -15.27 12.58 -10.70
CA HIS A 308 -15.52 11.92 -11.99
C HIS A 308 -16.89 11.24 -12.01
N GLY A 309 -17.29 10.58 -10.92
CA GLY A 309 -18.63 10.02 -10.74
C GLY A 309 -19.72 11.08 -10.83
N ALA A 310 -19.55 12.22 -10.16
CA ALA A 310 -20.44 13.38 -10.21
C ALA A 310 -20.45 14.12 -11.56
N GLY A 311 -19.72 13.67 -12.59
CA GLY A 311 -19.67 14.31 -13.91
C GLY A 311 -18.91 15.63 -13.96
N ARG A 312 -18.21 16.04 -12.90
CA ARG A 312 -17.53 17.35 -12.77
C ARG A 312 -16.14 17.35 -13.45
N ARG A 313 -16.13 17.29 -14.77
CA ARG A 313 -14.88 17.17 -15.56
C ARG A 313 -13.88 18.30 -15.34
N ASP A 314 -14.34 19.54 -15.20
CA ASP A 314 -13.45 20.69 -14.95
C ASP A 314 -12.77 20.56 -13.59
N ARG A 315 -13.54 20.18 -12.57
CA ARG A 315 -13.01 19.96 -11.24
C ARG A 315 -12.00 18.79 -11.18
N VAL A 316 -12.20 17.73 -11.95
CA VAL A 316 -11.23 16.64 -12.12
C VAL A 316 -9.91 17.15 -12.69
N ARG A 317 -9.95 18.10 -13.63
CA ARG A 317 -8.73 18.74 -14.17
C ARG A 317 -8.02 19.59 -13.10
N ASP A 318 -8.76 20.35 -12.32
CA ASP A 318 -8.21 21.19 -11.25
C ASP A 318 -7.65 20.36 -10.09
N ILE A 319 -8.30 19.21 -9.76
CA ILE A 319 -7.76 18.23 -8.80
C ILE A 319 -6.40 17.75 -9.25
N PHE A 320 -6.25 17.37 -10.53
CA PHE A 320 -4.95 16.94 -11.04
C PHE A 320 -3.87 18.00 -10.88
N ARG A 321 -4.16 19.27 -11.25
CA ARG A 321 -3.21 20.40 -11.13
C ARG A 321 -2.86 20.69 -9.67
N CYS A 322 -3.87 20.75 -8.82
CA CYS A 322 -3.68 21.00 -7.39
C CYS A 322 -2.87 19.88 -6.73
N SER A 323 -3.21 18.62 -6.98
CA SER A 323 -2.48 17.47 -6.46
C SER A 323 -1.03 17.45 -6.96
N LEU A 324 -0.80 17.80 -8.24
CA LEU A 324 0.55 17.84 -8.81
C LEU A 324 1.41 18.91 -8.11
N CYS A 325 0.87 20.12 -7.89
CA CYS A 325 1.57 21.17 -7.16
C CYS A 325 1.88 20.77 -5.71
N TRP A 326 0.89 20.20 -4.99
CA TRP A 326 1.07 19.75 -3.62
C TRP A 326 2.09 18.61 -3.51
N LEU A 327 1.98 17.58 -4.35
CA LEU A 327 2.87 16.44 -4.30
C LEU A 327 4.29 16.78 -4.79
N ILE A 328 4.45 17.63 -5.79
CA ILE A 328 5.79 18.16 -6.18
C ILE A 328 6.41 18.94 -5.01
N GLY A 329 5.64 19.84 -4.37
CA GLY A 329 6.11 20.56 -3.19
C GLY A 329 6.56 19.65 -2.05
N LEU A 330 5.76 18.62 -1.73
CA LEU A 330 6.13 17.60 -0.74
C LEU A 330 7.33 16.75 -1.20
N GLY A 331 7.45 16.48 -2.50
CA GLY A 331 8.58 15.76 -3.08
C GLY A 331 9.89 16.55 -2.94
N ILE A 332 9.87 17.86 -3.22
CA ILE A 332 11.01 18.75 -3.00
C ILE A 332 11.36 18.81 -1.52
N PHE A 333 10.38 18.99 -0.64
CA PHE A 333 10.59 19.03 0.80
C PHE A 333 11.21 17.73 1.33
N SER A 334 10.67 16.57 0.92
CA SER A 334 11.22 15.27 1.28
C SER A 334 12.64 15.06 0.74
N ALA A 335 12.90 15.48 -0.52
CA ALA A 335 14.21 15.39 -1.12
C ALA A 335 15.25 16.21 -0.35
N VAL A 336 14.93 17.46 0.01
CA VAL A 336 15.80 18.35 0.79
C VAL A 336 16.09 17.77 2.17
N ILE A 337 15.06 17.33 2.89
CA ILE A 337 15.23 16.69 4.21
C ILE A 337 16.10 15.43 4.10
N MET A 338 15.80 14.53 3.18
CA MET A 338 16.58 13.31 3.00
C MET A 338 18.04 13.62 2.63
N TYR A 339 18.29 14.62 1.78
CA TYR A 339 19.64 14.99 1.38
C TYR A 339 20.45 15.58 2.52
N ILE A 340 19.88 16.54 3.26
CA ILE A 340 20.57 17.27 4.36
C ILE A 340 20.78 16.33 5.55
N PHE A 341 19.74 15.62 5.97
CA PHE A 341 19.77 14.78 7.17
C PHE A 341 20.25 13.35 6.91
N ALA A 342 20.65 12.99 5.67
CA ALA A 342 21.16 11.66 5.35
C ALA A 342 22.24 11.14 6.34
N PRO A 343 23.28 11.91 6.71
CA PRO A 343 24.29 11.43 7.65
C PRO A 343 23.71 11.13 9.04
N HIS A 344 22.81 11.99 9.53
CA HIS A 344 22.23 11.85 10.87
C HIS A 344 21.28 10.66 10.95
N THR A 345 20.40 10.49 9.96
CA THR A 345 19.43 9.40 9.92
C THR A 345 20.11 8.05 9.68
N ILE A 346 21.12 7.98 8.83
CA ILE A 346 21.90 6.76 8.62
C ILE A 346 22.69 6.38 9.87
N ARG A 347 23.34 7.37 10.54
CA ARG A 347 24.04 7.11 11.82
C ARG A 347 23.10 6.56 12.90
N LEU A 348 21.88 7.10 12.98
CA LEU A 348 20.86 6.61 13.93
C LEU A 348 20.48 5.15 13.66
N LEU A 349 20.40 4.73 12.39
CA LEU A 349 20.01 3.37 12.02
C LEU A 349 21.15 2.36 12.12
N LEU A 350 22.37 2.75 11.74
CA LEU A 350 23.54 1.86 11.76
C LEU A 350 24.27 1.82 13.12
N GLY A 351 24.00 2.80 14.00
CA GLY A 351 24.60 2.89 15.34
C GLY A 351 26.09 3.29 15.35
N SER A 352 26.78 3.22 14.20
CA SER A 352 28.20 3.54 14.08
C SER A 352 28.57 3.98 12.66
N GLU A 353 29.72 4.65 12.51
CA GLU A 353 30.30 5.04 11.21
C GLU A 353 31.24 3.95 10.67
N GLY A 354 30.72 2.72 10.51
CA GLY A 354 31.45 1.62 9.87
C GLY A 354 31.43 1.70 8.33
N ASN A 355 31.90 0.63 7.68
CA ASN A 355 32.02 0.53 6.21
C ASN A 355 30.70 0.78 5.45
N ALA A 356 29.56 0.46 6.05
CA ALA A 356 28.23 0.67 5.48
C ALA A 356 27.80 2.14 5.45
N PHE A 357 28.35 3.00 6.32
CA PHE A 357 27.88 4.38 6.51
C PHE A 357 28.05 5.24 5.25
N GLY A 358 29.24 5.29 4.69
CA GLY A 358 29.56 6.09 3.51
C GLY A 358 28.69 5.73 2.28
N PRO A 359 28.61 4.45 1.89
CA PRO A 359 27.73 3.99 0.83
C PRO A 359 26.25 4.32 1.07
N ALA A 360 25.74 4.15 2.31
CA ALA A 360 24.35 4.47 2.66
C ALA A 360 24.02 5.95 2.48
N VAL A 361 24.89 6.84 2.96
CA VAL A 361 24.74 8.28 2.84
C VAL A 361 24.74 8.73 1.36
N ARG A 362 25.70 8.22 0.57
CA ARG A 362 25.77 8.50 -0.88
C ARG A 362 24.52 8.04 -1.61
N TYR A 363 24.09 6.81 -1.35
CA TYR A 363 22.86 6.25 -1.91
C TYR A 363 21.65 7.13 -1.59
N LEU A 364 21.44 7.45 -0.31
CA LEU A 364 20.27 8.22 0.14
C LEU A 364 20.27 9.64 -0.45
N ARG A 365 21.42 10.30 -0.51
CA ARG A 365 21.56 11.61 -1.16
C ARG A 365 21.27 11.54 -2.65
N LEU A 366 21.78 10.53 -3.35
CA LEU A 366 21.58 10.40 -4.79
C LEU A 366 20.12 10.10 -5.13
N VAL A 367 19.48 9.15 -4.42
CA VAL A 367 18.07 8.82 -4.69
C VAL A 367 17.13 9.97 -4.32
N SER A 368 17.47 10.76 -3.28
CA SER A 368 16.63 11.89 -2.86
C SER A 368 16.44 12.94 -3.96
N LEU A 369 17.42 13.16 -4.85
CA LEU A 369 17.31 14.10 -5.97
C LEU A 369 16.18 13.73 -6.94
N PHE A 370 15.80 12.46 -7.00
CA PHE A 370 14.75 11.96 -7.89
C PHE A 370 13.37 11.87 -7.22
N TYR A 371 13.25 12.16 -5.93
CA TYR A 371 11.98 12.04 -5.20
C TYR A 371 10.88 12.96 -5.74
N VAL A 372 11.25 14.08 -6.34
CA VAL A 372 10.29 14.96 -7.04
C VAL A 372 9.53 14.19 -8.13
N PHE A 373 10.24 13.34 -8.89
CA PHE A 373 9.62 12.50 -9.92
C PHE A 373 8.78 11.36 -9.32
N CYS A 374 9.19 10.80 -8.17
CA CYS A 374 8.38 9.83 -7.44
C CYS A 374 7.02 10.42 -7.06
N PHE A 375 7.00 11.60 -6.46
CA PHE A 375 5.79 12.28 -6.03
C PHE A 375 4.93 12.76 -7.20
N ALA A 376 5.53 13.25 -8.28
CA ALA A 376 4.81 13.55 -9.52
C ALA A 376 4.14 12.29 -10.08
N GLY A 377 4.85 11.15 -10.12
CA GLY A 377 4.31 9.85 -10.53
C GLY A 377 3.13 9.39 -9.68
N ASN A 378 3.18 9.62 -8.36
CA ASN A 378 2.07 9.36 -7.45
C ASN A 378 0.81 10.17 -7.82
N THR A 379 0.97 11.42 -8.28
CA THR A 379 -0.17 12.21 -8.80
C THR A 379 -0.80 11.57 -10.02
N PHE A 380 0.00 11.15 -11.01
CA PHE A 380 -0.52 10.47 -12.20
C PHE A 380 -1.22 9.16 -11.84
N THR A 381 -0.63 8.37 -10.95
CA THR A 381 -1.21 7.11 -10.47
C THR A 381 -2.58 7.35 -9.83
N GLY A 382 -2.68 8.33 -8.92
CA GLY A 382 -3.94 8.71 -8.28
C GLY A 382 -4.99 9.20 -9.28
N TYR A 383 -4.59 10.09 -10.18
CA TYR A 383 -5.48 10.64 -11.20
C TYR A 383 -6.03 9.57 -12.16
N TYR A 384 -5.16 8.74 -12.73
CA TYR A 384 -5.61 7.70 -13.66
C TYR A 384 -6.44 6.62 -12.98
N SER A 385 -6.07 6.24 -11.75
CA SER A 385 -6.90 5.34 -10.94
C SER A 385 -8.29 5.93 -10.69
N GLY A 386 -8.36 7.18 -10.23
CA GLY A 386 -9.62 7.87 -9.95
C GLY A 386 -10.51 8.07 -11.18
N THR A 387 -9.93 8.26 -12.37
CA THR A 387 -10.70 8.32 -13.63
C THR A 387 -11.12 6.93 -14.15
N GLY A 388 -10.77 5.84 -13.44
CA GLY A 388 -11.11 4.47 -13.81
C GLY A 388 -10.15 3.82 -14.82
N ARG A 389 -9.06 4.48 -15.17
CA ARG A 389 -8.06 3.98 -16.14
C ARG A 389 -6.91 3.25 -15.44
N VAL A 390 -7.25 2.28 -14.58
CA VAL A 390 -6.30 1.56 -13.71
C VAL A 390 -5.16 0.83 -14.45
N MET A 391 -5.31 0.58 -15.75
CA MET A 391 -4.26 0.00 -16.57
C MET A 391 -3.06 0.94 -16.77
N LEU A 392 -3.27 2.26 -16.85
CA LEU A 392 -2.19 3.23 -17.06
C LEU A 392 -1.23 3.34 -15.86
N PRO A 393 -1.70 3.42 -14.59
CA PRO A 393 -0.85 3.26 -13.43
C PRO A 393 -0.03 1.97 -13.45
N PHE A 394 -0.67 0.84 -13.73
CA PHE A 394 0.01 -0.46 -13.80
C PHE A 394 1.12 -0.49 -14.87
N LEU A 395 0.84 -0.06 -16.10
CA LEU A 395 1.83 -0.06 -17.18
C LEU A 395 3.02 0.86 -16.88
N GLY A 396 2.76 2.05 -16.32
CA GLY A 396 3.83 2.98 -15.94
C GLY A 396 4.69 2.45 -14.80
N ALA A 397 4.08 1.84 -13.78
CA ALA A 397 4.80 1.22 -12.68
C ALA A 397 5.58 -0.01 -13.13
N PHE A 398 4.99 -0.87 -13.97
CA PHE A 398 5.67 -2.04 -14.52
C PHE A 398 6.89 -1.62 -15.36
N GLY A 399 6.74 -0.60 -16.22
CA GLY A 399 7.86 -0.05 -16.98
C GLY A 399 8.96 0.53 -16.09
N HIS A 400 8.58 1.34 -15.08
CA HIS A 400 9.52 1.86 -14.06
C HIS A 400 10.31 0.74 -13.40
N ILE A 401 9.62 -0.30 -12.93
CA ILE A 401 10.23 -1.41 -12.22
C ILE A 401 11.15 -2.21 -13.13
N SER A 402 10.72 -2.49 -14.36
CA SER A 402 11.55 -3.21 -15.35
C SER A 402 12.85 -2.45 -15.61
N ILE A 403 12.77 -1.14 -15.84
CA ILE A 403 13.95 -0.28 -16.03
C ILE A 403 14.83 -0.32 -14.77
N ARG A 404 14.24 -0.15 -13.61
CA ARG A 404 14.97 -0.16 -12.34
C ARG A 404 15.70 -1.48 -12.10
N VAL A 405 15.06 -2.62 -12.30
CA VAL A 405 15.66 -3.95 -12.12
C VAL A 405 16.79 -4.15 -13.11
N VAL A 406 16.52 -3.97 -14.41
CA VAL A 406 17.52 -4.20 -15.47
C VAL A 406 18.75 -3.30 -15.27
N LEU A 407 18.55 -2.00 -15.09
CA LEU A 407 19.66 -1.07 -14.89
C LEU A 407 20.40 -1.31 -13.56
N SER A 408 19.70 -1.69 -12.50
CA SER A 408 20.37 -2.06 -11.25
C SER A 408 21.32 -3.23 -11.47
N TRP A 409 20.88 -4.33 -12.08
CA TRP A 409 21.74 -5.49 -12.33
C TRP A 409 22.89 -5.19 -13.29
N LEU A 410 22.66 -4.41 -14.34
CA LEU A 410 23.71 -4.08 -15.33
C LEU A 410 24.77 -3.11 -14.78
N LEU A 411 24.36 -2.11 -14.01
CA LEU A 411 25.26 -1.05 -13.53
C LEU A 411 25.86 -1.33 -12.16
N PHE A 412 25.31 -2.28 -11.41
CA PHE A 412 25.75 -2.59 -10.05
C PHE A 412 27.25 -2.96 -9.95
N PRO A 413 27.83 -3.76 -10.87
CA PRO A 413 29.25 -4.09 -10.80
C PRO A 413 30.18 -2.86 -10.94
N TYR A 414 29.71 -1.79 -11.58
CA TYR A 414 30.50 -0.58 -11.86
C TYR A 414 30.28 0.53 -10.85
N LEU A 415 29.05 0.70 -10.39
CA LEU A 415 28.62 1.84 -9.58
C LEU A 415 28.17 1.46 -8.16
N GLY A 416 28.13 0.16 -7.84
CA GLY A 416 27.64 -0.32 -6.55
C GLY A 416 26.24 0.17 -6.24
N LEU A 417 26.01 0.63 -5.02
CA LEU A 417 24.70 1.10 -4.57
C LEU A 417 24.18 2.33 -5.34
N ASN A 418 25.07 3.15 -5.90
CA ASN A 418 24.69 4.30 -6.70
C ASN A 418 23.93 3.87 -7.97
N ALA A 419 24.23 2.68 -8.51
CA ALA A 419 23.49 2.10 -9.64
C ALA A 419 22.00 1.98 -9.35
N VAL A 420 21.64 1.51 -8.15
CA VAL A 420 20.24 1.34 -7.73
C VAL A 420 19.53 2.70 -7.63
N ALA A 421 20.20 3.72 -7.08
CA ALA A 421 19.65 5.07 -7.00
C ALA A 421 19.40 5.68 -8.39
N LEU A 422 20.38 5.58 -9.30
CA LEU A 422 20.24 6.06 -10.68
C LEU A 422 19.17 5.30 -11.44
N ALA A 423 19.16 3.97 -11.36
CA ALA A 423 18.17 3.11 -11.99
C ALA A 423 16.74 3.46 -11.55
N THR A 424 16.56 3.74 -10.24
CA THR A 424 15.30 4.18 -9.66
C THR A 424 14.89 5.53 -10.23
N GLY A 425 15.80 6.51 -10.27
CA GLY A 425 15.54 7.85 -10.80
C GLY A 425 15.18 7.84 -12.28
N ILE A 426 15.96 7.13 -13.11
CA ILE A 426 15.69 6.96 -14.55
C ILE A 426 14.31 6.33 -14.75
N GLY A 427 14.00 5.28 -14.00
CA GLY A 427 12.70 4.62 -14.08
C GLY A 427 11.54 5.56 -13.74
N TRP A 428 11.66 6.41 -12.71
CA TRP A 428 10.64 7.42 -12.39
C TRP A 428 10.49 8.47 -13.49
N ILE A 429 11.59 8.96 -14.07
CA ILE A 429 11.56 9.91 -15.18
C ILE A 429 10.83 9.29 -16.39
N CYS A 430 11.17 8.06 -16.77
CA CYS A 430 10.54 7.38 -17.90
C CYS A 430 9.03 7.14 -17.66
N ALA A 431 8.63 6.74 -16.44
CA ALA A 431 7.21 6.57 -16.11
C ALA A 431 6.44 7.90 -16.17
N ASN A 432 7.02 8.99 -15.66
CA ASN A 432 6.40 10.32 -15.75
C ASN A 432 6.29 10.80 -17.21
N ALA A 433 7.31 10.55 -18.05
CA ALA A 433 7.25 10.87 -19.47
C ALA A 433 6.13 10.09 -20.17
N PHE A 434 6.00 8.78 -19.89
CA PHE A 434 4.89 7.95 -20.39
C PHE A 434 3.52 8.51 -20.01
N TRP A 435 3.28 8.76 -18.72
CA TRP A 435 1.99 9.30 -18.25
C TRP A 435 1.70 10.70 -18.78
N SER A 436 2.71 11.57 -18.88
CA SER A 436 2.58 12.91 -19.47
C SER A 436 2.22 12.83 -20.95
N GLY A 437 2.85 11.94 -21.71
CA GLY A 437 2.52 11.70 -23.11
C GLY A 437 1.07 11.23 -23.29
N MET A 438 0.61 10.31 -22.44
CA MET A 438 -0.79 9.87 -22.43
C MET A 438 -1.75 11.02 -22.13
N LYS A 439 -1.39 11.90 -21.19
CA LYS A 439 -2.20 13.06 -20.82
C LYS A 439 -2.31 14.10 -21.94
N LEU A 440 -1.22 14.33 -22.68
CA LEU A 440 -1.21 15.22 -23.85
C LEU A 440 -2.10 14.66 -24.95
N ARG A 441 -2.02 13.36 -25.23
CA ARG A 441 -2.87 12.68 -26.23
C ARG A 441 -4.36 12.79 -25.90
N GLU A 442 -4.74 12.70 -24.60
CA GLU A 442 -6.12 12.93 -24.17
C GLU A 442 -6.62 14.34 -24.49
N ARG A 443 -5.76 15.37 -24.34
CA ARG A 443 -6.11 16.74 -24.66
C ARG A 443 -6.32 16.94 -26.16
N SER A 444 -5.45 16.36 -26.99
CA SER A 444 -5.58 16.48 -28.46
C SER A 444 -6.90 15.87 -28.96
N VAL A 445 -7.28 14.68 -28.45
CA VAL A 445 -8.55 14.06 -28.83
C VAL A 445 -9.75 14.87 -28.37
N ALA A 446 -9.70 15.50 -27.20
CA ALA A 446 -10.80 16.33 -26.68
C ALA A 446 -10.96 17.68 -27.42
N HIS A 447 -9.98 18.13 -28.21
CA HIS A 447 -10.08 19.31 -29.06
C HIS A 447 -10.66 19.01 -30.46
N PHE A 448 -10.71 17.73 -30.86
CA PHE A 448 -11.25 17.30 -32.17
C PHE A 448 -12.68 16.75 -32.09
N VAL A 449 -13.29 16.68 -30.89
CA VAL A 449 -14.70 16.30 -30.62
C VAL A 449 -15.40 17.49 -29.96
#